data_c5a6cd1fce02a9769826afae541a8816
#
_entry.id   c5a6cd1fce02a9769826afae541a8816
#
_cell.length_a   1.000
_cell.length_b   1.000
_cell.length_c   1.000
_cell.angle_alpha   90.00
_cell.angle_beta   90.00
_cell.angle_gamma   90.00
#
_symmetry.space_group_name_H-M   'P 1'
#
loop_
_entity.id
_entity.type
_entity.pdbx_description
1 polymer ?
#
loop_
_entity_poly.entity_id
_entity_poly.type
_entity_poly.pdbx_seq_one_letter_code
_entity_poly.pdbx_strand_id
1 'polypeptide(L)'
;MENNIIKWIWQHKNYPNFKYEKSKLTDLLTQIEYNRGILDGISKLFSSDDIVKIEIETLTDEAINTSLIEGEILKRQSVHSSFKKKLDKDFDARNDKYSTIATDNLVEILIDSNLNKSNLNLDRLHAWHNCLFEHTQYNKLTKIDIAKFRSHSDMEVISGAIGYEKVHYKAIPVERIDEDIKNFLKYCNENSENIYIKASLAHIWFVIIHPYDDGNGRIARAITDYILSQNNSNTQFKLYSISTAINKDRNGYYDILDKTTNLFLNKNFDLTPWIEWHLNTLND
;
A
#
# COMPACT_ATOMS: atom_id res chain seq x y z
N MET A 1 -18.91 -32.49 14.76
CA MET A 1 -17.66 -32.10 14.06
C MET A 1 -18.08 -31.04 13.07
N GLU A 2 -17.85 -29.77 13.41
CA GLU A 2 -18.02 -28.70 12.45
C GLU A 2 -17.04 -28.94 11.30
N ASN A 3 -17.55 -29.15 10.11
CA ASN A 3 -16.73 -29.14 8.90
C ASN A 3 -16.11 -27.73 8.81
N ASN A 4 -14.84 -27.60 9.22
CA ASN A 4 -14.09 -26.37 9.06
C ASN A 4 -13.98 -26.09 7.55
N ILE A 5 -14.89 -25.29 7.04
CA ILE A 5 -14.89 -24.89 5.63
C ILE A 5 -13.66 -24.01 5.41
N ILE A 6 -12.68 -24.52 4.66
CA ILE A 6 -11.51 -23.74 4.22
C ILE A 6 -11.97 -22.79 3.13
N LYS A 7 -12.14 -21.52 3.48
CA LYS A 7 -12.63 -20.47 2.58
C LYS A 7 -11.57 -19.40 2.28
N TRP A 8 -10.74 -19.07 3.25
CA TRP A 8 -9.83 -17.96 3.14
C TRP A 8 -8.41 -18.41 2.82
N ILE A 9 -7.69 -17.64 2.03
CA ILE A 9 -6.36 -17.97 1.50
C ILE A 9 -5.37 -18.36 2.62
N TRP A 10 -5.42 -17.70 3.78
CA TRP A 10 -4.55 -17.99 4.92
C TRP A 10 -4.80 -19.35 5.57
N GLN A 11 -5.93 -19.99 5.29
CA GLN A 11 -6.26 -21.35 5.75
C GLN A 11 -5.64 -22.44 4.84
N HIS A 12 -5.12 -22.05 3.67
CA HIS A 12 -4.52 -23.01 2.76
C HIS A 12 -3.20 -23.53 3.30
N LYS A 13 -2.94 -24.85 3.15
CA LYS A 13 -1.74 -25.52 3.67
C LYS A 13 -0.41 -24.94 3.18
N ASN A 14 -0.41 -24.29 2.03
CA ASN A 14 0.79 -23.68 1.43
C ASN A 14 1.01 -22.23 1.90
N TYR A 15 0.05 -21.60 2.59
CA TYR A 15 0.24 -20.23 3.07
C TYR A 15 1.39 -20.16 4.08
N PRO A 16 2.29 -19.18 3.99
CA PRO A 16 2.34 -18.05 3.05
C PRO A 16 3.21 -18.28 1.80
N ASN A 17 3.50 -19.54 1.42
CA ASN A 17 4.31 -19.84 0.24
C ASN A 17 3.45 -19.72 -1.03
N PHE A 18 3.22 -18.48 -1.45
CA PHE A 18 2.37 -18.15 -2.59
C PHE A 18 2.89 -18.73 -3.89
N LYS A 19 1.97 -19.24 -4.74
CA LYS A 19 2.27 -19.77 -6.07
C LYS A 19 1.85 -18.79 -7.14
N TYR A 20 2.65 -18.69 -8.20
CA TYR A 20 2.33 -17.93 -9.40
C TYR A 20 3.14 -18.46 -10.60
N GLU A 21 2.68 -18.18 -11.82
CA GLU A 21 3.31 -18.59 -13.07
C GLU A 21 4.19 -17.44 -13.62
N LYS A 22 5.49 -17.50 -13.36
CA LYS A 22 6.45 -16.44 -13.75
C LYS A 22 6.46 -16.18 -15.27
N SER A 23 6.27 -17.21 -16.08
CA SER A 23 6.25 -17.09 -17.54
C SER A 23 5.16 -16.17 -18.07
N LYS A 24 4.00 -16.10 -17.40
CA LYS A 24 2.89 -15.22 -17.76
C LYS A 24 3.17 -13.74 -17.47
N LEU A 25 4.11 -13.46 -16.59
CA LEU A 25 4.44 -12.11 -16.15
C LEU A 25 5.56 -11.44 -16.95
N THR A 26 6.26 -12.20 -17.81
CA THR A 26 7.50 -11.75 -18.48
C THR A 26 7.27 -10.51 -19.34
N ASP A 27 6.21 -10.49 -20.14
CA ASP A 27 5.92 -9.37 -21.04
C ASP A 27 5.57 -8.10 -20.26
N LEU A 28 4.77 -8.22 -19.19
CA LEU A 28 4.44 -7.08 -18.31
C LEU A 28 5.67 -6.53 -17.61
N LEU A 29 6.53 -7.39 -17.09
CA LEU A 29 7.79 -6.97 -16.45
C LEU A 29 8.69 -6.25 -17.44
N THR A 30 8.78 -6.73 -18.68
CA THR A 30 9.55 -6.08 -19.75
C THR A 30 8.98 -4.71 -20.08
N GLN A 31 7.65 -4.60 -20.15
CA GLN A 31 6.99 -3.31 -20.44
C GLN A 31 7.22 -2.30 -19.32
N ILE A 32 7.13 -2.71 -18.04
CA ILE A 32 7.40 -1.84 -16.89
C ILE A 32 8.84 -1.34 -16.93
N GLU A 33 9.82 -2.23 -17.17
CA GLU A 33 11.23 -1.82 -17.27
C GLU A 33 11.49 -0.88 -18.45
N TYR A 34 10.81 -1.09 -19.58
CA TYR A 34 10.88 -0.19 -20.71
C TYR A 34 10.34 1.21 -20.37
N ASN A 35 9.15 1.28 -19.78
CA ASN A 35 8.52 2.54 -19.37
C ASN A 35 9.34 3.26 -18.29
N ARG A 36 9.90 2.52 -17.33
CA ARG A 36 10.84 3.05 -16.35
C ARG A 36 12.06 3.67 -17.02
N GLY A 37 12.64 2.97 -17.99
CA GLY A 37 13.78 3.48 -18.76
C GLY A 37 13.47 4.79 -19.50
N ILE A 38 12.25 4.93 -20.03
CA ILE A 38 11.77 6.20 -20.64
C ILE A 38 11.70 7.30 -19.58
N LEU A 39 11.07 7.05 -18.44
CA LEU A 39 10.96 8.03 -17.35
C LEU A 39 12.35 8.45 -16.83
N ASP A 40 13.27 7.50 -16.66
CA ASP A 40 14.65 7.78 -16.27
C ASP A 40 15.40 8.63 -17.31
N GLY A 41 15.12 8.39 -18.59
CA GLY A 41 15.69 9.17 -19.69
C GLY A 41 15.15 10.61 -19.74
N ILE A 42 13.84 10.76 -19.62
CA ILE A 42 13.16 12.06 -19.62
C ILE A 42 13.54 12.89 -18.39
N SER A 43 13.64 12.27 -17.21
CA SER A 43 13.98 12.98 -15.96
C SER A 43 15.33 13.70 -16.03
N LYS A 44 16.28 13.19 -16.82
CA LYS A 44 17.61 13.83 -17.01
C LYS A 44 17.55 15.13 -17.82
N LEU A 45 16.44 15.43 -18.47
CA LEU A 45 16.24 16.66 -19.23
C LEU A 45 15.72 17.82 -18.38
N PHE A 46 15.27 17.53 -17.14
CA PHE A 46 14.75 18.54 -16.23
C PHE A 46 15.80 19.02 -15.24
N SER A 47 15.65 20.26 -14.78
CA SER A 47 16.42 20.77 -13.65
C SER A 47 16.06 20.05 -12.34
N SER A 48 16.93 20.09 -11.35
CA SER A 48 16.64 19.53 -10.01
C SER A 48 15.38 20.14 -9.40
N ASP A 49 15.15 21.43 -9.59
CA ASP A 49 14.01 22.15 -9.02
C ASP A 49 12.70 21.76 -9.75
N ASP A 50 12.75 21.50 -11.07
CA ASP A 50 11.57 21.04 -11.79
C ASP A 50 11.21 19.60 -11.42
N ILE A 51 12.21 18.75 -11.20
CA ILE A 51 11.99 17.38 -10.69
C ILE A 51 11.31 17.41 -9.32
N VAL A 52 11.76 18.24 -8.39
CA VAL A 52 11.13 18.39 -7.07
C VAL A 52 9.67 18.84 -7.20
N LYS A 53 9.36 19.75 -8.12
CA LYS A 53 7.96 20.17 -8.36
C LYS A 53 7.11 19.02 -8.88
N ILE A 54 7.62 18.24 -9.86
CA ILE A 54 6.92 17.07 -10.41
C ILE A 54 6.71 16.02 -9.30
N GLU A 55 7.71 15.77 -8.47
CA GLU A 55 7.61 14.84 -7.35
C GLU A 55 6.55 15.27 -6.34
N ILE A 56 6.51 16.56 -5.97
CA ILE A 56 5.48 17.12 -5.08
C ILE A 56 4.07 16.89 -5.64
N GLU A 57 3.87 17.13 -6.94
CA GLU A 57 2.56 16.89 -7.59
C GLU A 57 2.21 15.39 -7.58
N THR A 58 3.16 14.52 -7.94
CA THR A 58 2.96 13.06 -7.97
C THR A 58 2.63 12.50 -6.59
N LEU A 59 3.38 12.92 -5.56
CA LEU A 59 3.13 12.50 -4.17
C LEU A 59 1.81 13.11 -3.63
N THR A 60 1.43 14.31 -4.07
CA THR A 60 0.13 14.89 -3.75
C THR A 60 -1.01 14.04 -4.32
N ASP A 61 -0.89 13.60 -5.58
CA ASP A 61 -1.86 12.69 -6.19
C ASP A 61 -1.91 11.34 -5.47
N GLU A 62 -0.76 10.78 -5.09
CA GLU A 62 -0.68 9.54 -4.30
C GLU A 62 -1.44 9.67 -2.98
N ALA A 63 -1.19 10.75 -2.21
CA ALA A 63 -1.84 10.99 -0.92
C ALA A 63 -3.36 11.15 -1.05
N ILE A 64 -3.81 11.89 -2.05
CA ILE A 64 -5.23 12.11 -2.30
C ILE A 64 -5.91 10.80 -2.68
N ASN A 65 -5.34 10.06 -3.64
CA ASN A 65 -5.97 8.86 -4.15
C ASN A 65 -5.91 7.71 -3.15
N THR A 66 -4.81 7.55 -2.36
CA THR A 66 -4.76 6.53 -1.32
C THR A 66 -5.82 6.75 -0.24
N SER A 67 -6.11 8.00 0.12
CA SER A 67 -7.19 8.35 1.05
C SER A 67 -8.57 8.17 0.41
N LEU A 68 -8.73 8.54 -0.86
CA LEU A 68 -10.01 8.43 -1.58
C LEU A 68 -10.44 6.96 -1.78
N ILE A 69 -9.51 6.04 -1.97
CA ILE A 69 -9.78 4.59 -2.02
C ILE A 69 -10.46 4.14 -0.73
N GLU A 70 -10.06 4.68 0.42
CA GLU A 70 -10.67 4.38 1.73
C GLU A 70 -11.90 5.26 2.04
N GLY A 71 -12.32 6.13 1.09
CA GLY A 71 -13.48 7.00 1.25
C GLY A 71 -13.21 8.32 1.97
N GLU A 72 -11.93 8.64 2.25
CA GLU A 72 -11.52 9.91 2.87
C GLU A 72 -11.22 10.96 1.80
N ILE A 73 -11.84 12.14 1.91
CA ILE A 73 -11.65 13.24 0.95
C ILE A 73 -10.71 14.27 1.57
N LEU A 74 -9.54 14.44 0.96
CA LEU A 74 -8.55 15.45 1.36
C LEU A 74 -8.60 16.66 0.43
N LYS A 75 -8.30 17.84 1.01
CA LYS A 75 -8.14 19.07 0.21
C LYS A 75 -6.75 19.05 -0.45
N ARG A 76 -6.70 19.03 -1.80
CA ARG A 76 -5.45 19.00 -2.56
C ARG A 76 -4.46 20.07 -2.08
N GLN A 77 -4.91 21.30 -1.89
CA GLN A 77 -4.06 22.40 -1.44
C GLN A 77 -3.41 22.14 -0.08
N SER A 78 -4.11 21.46 0.83
CA SER A 78 -3.57 21.11 2.15
C SER A 78 -2.45 20.08 2.04
N VAL A 79 -2.67 19.02 1.27
CA VAL A 79 -1.68 17.96 1.01
C VAL A 79 -0.47 18.53 0.28
N HIS A 80 -0.69 19.29 -0.79
CA HIS A 80 0.38 19.91 -1.57
C HIS A 80 1.25 20.86 -0.72
N SER A 81 0.62 21.65 0.19
CA SER A 81 1.35 22.51 1.11
C SER A 81 2.21 21.70 2.09
N SER A 82 1.71 20.58 2.60
CA SER A 82 2.45 19.67 3.47
C SER A 82 3.69 19.07 2.77
N PHE A 83 3.58 18.68 1.47
CA PHE A 83 4.74 18.23 0.70
C PHE A 83 5.74 19.35 0.43
N LYS A 84 5.28 20.55 0.06
CA LYS A 84 6.19 21.71 -0.11
C LYS A 84 6.99 21.99 1.15
N LYS A 85 6.36 21.95 2.31
CA LYS A 85 7.00 22.15 3.60
C LYS A 85 8.17 21.18 3.86
N LYS A 86 8.13 19.99 3.26
CA LYS A 86 9.14 18.94 3.42
C LYS A 86 10.18 18.89 2.30
N LEU A 87 9.79 19.16 1.07
CA LEU A 87 10.60 18.91 -0.12
C LEU A 87 11.09 20.18 -0.81
N ASP A 88 10.35 21.29 -0.69
CA ASP A 88 10.67 22.55 -1.34
C ASP A 88 11.51 23.43 -0.38
N LYS A 89 12.79 23.64 -0.74
CA LYS A 89 13.75 24.41 0.07
C LYS A 89 13.38 25.89 0.20
N ASP A 90 12.66 26.41 -0.78
CA ASP A 90 12.28 27.82 -0.87
C ASP A 90 10.91 28.11 -0.22
N PHE A 91 10.24 27.06 0.29
CA PHE A 91 8.92 27.20 0.92
C PHE A 91 9.00 27.85 2.29
N ASP A 92 8.35 29.00 2.45
CA ASP A 92 8.23 29.67 3.76
C ASP A 92 7.12 29.04 4.63
N ALA A 93 7.50 28.05 5.41
CA ALA A 93 6.59 27.35 6.31
C ALA A 93 5.91 28.23 7.37
N ARG A 94 6.48 29.42 7.70
CA ARG A 94 5.89 30.35 8.67
C ARG A 94 4.62 31.03 8.12
N ASN A 95 4.51 31.12 6.81
CA ASN A 95 3.38 31.72 6.12
C ASN A 95 2.38 30.66 5.58
N ASP A 96 2.61 29.39 5.89
CA ASP A 96 1.68 28.32 5.49
C ASP A 96 0.35 28.43 6.22
N LYS A 97 -0.73 28.49 5.43
CA LYS A 97 -2.13 28.59 5.91
C LYS A 97 -2.98 27.36 5.53
N TYR A 98 -2.39 26.40 4.84
CA TYR A 98 -3.12 25.32 4.18
C TYR A 98 -2.85 23.95 4.76
N SER A 99 -1.62 23.64 5.17
CA SER A 99 -1.32 22.35 5.77
C SER A 99 -2.06 22.15 7.09
N THR A 100 -2.34 20.91 7.41
CA THR A 100 -2.94 20.48 8.67
C THR A 100 -2.10 19.38 9.29
N ILE A 101 -2.22 19.15 10.58
CA ILE A 101 -1.51 18.05 11.26
C ILE A 101 -1.82 16.71 10.56
N ALA A 102 -3.08 16.48 10.18
CA ALA A 102 -3.47 15.24 9.49
C ALA A 102 -2.79 15.09 8.13
N THR A 103 -2.69 16.17 7.32
CA THR A 103 -1.99 16.11 6.04
C THR A 103 -0.49 16.04 6.20
N ASP A 104 0.10 16.71 7.20
CA ASP A 104 1.52 16.59 7.52
C ASP A 104 1.89 15.15 7.90
N ASN A 105 1.07 14.50 8.74
CA ASN A 105 1.28 13.11 9.16
C ASN A 105 1.16 12.11 8.00
N LEU A 106 0.17 12.27 7.10
CA LEU A 106 0.06 11.43 5.91
C LEU A 106 1.28 11.59 4.99
N VAL A 107 1.76 12.82 4.82
CA VAL A 107 2.96 13.15 4.04
C VAL A 107 4.21 12.48 4.63
N GLU A 108 4.36 12.42 5.96
CA GLU A 108 5.47 11.69 6.60
C GLU A 108 5.54 10.23 6.17
N ILE A 109 4.41 9.53 6.10
CA ILE A 109 4.36 8.12 5.65
C ILE A 109 4.88 8.01 4.22
N LEU A 110 4.38 8.86 3.31
CA LEU A 110 4.74 8.80 1.91
C LEU A 110 6.20 9.19 1.65
N ILE A 111 6.73 10.15 2.40
CA ILE A 111 8.15 10.51 2.36
C ILE A 111 8.99 9.36 2.90
N ASP A 112 8.63 8.82 4.07
CA ASP A 112 9.39 7.73 4.67
C ASP A 112 9.38 6.48 3.77
N SER A 113 8.24 6.09 3.22
CA SER A 113 8.15 4.92 2.33
C SER A 113 8.95 5.08 1.03
N ASN A 114 9.10 6.28 0.50
CA ASN A 114 9.81 6.52 -0.75
C ASN A 114 11.30 6.84 -0.57
N LEU A 115 11.67 7.57 0.47
CA LEU A 115 13.04 8.08 0.63
C LEU A 115 13.88 7.34 1.69
N ASN A 116 13.25 6.75 2.70
CA ASN A 116 13.97 6.02 3.74
C ASN A 116 14.31 4.60 3.27
N LYS A 117 15.58 4.34 2.99
CA LYS A 117 16.09 3.04 2.51
C LYS A 117 16.40 2.03 3.63
N SER A 118 16.20 2.40 4.89
CA SER A 118 16.37 1.46 6.00
C SER A 118 15.36 0.32 5.93
N ASN A 119 15.72 -0.84 6.49
CA ASN A 119 14.85 -2.00 6.55
C ASN A 119 13.48 -1.67 7.17
N LEU A 120 12.43 -2.24 6.59
CA LEU A 120 11.10 -2.20 7.18
C LEU A 120 11.09 -3.05 8.46
N ASN A 121 10.66 -2.48 9.56
CA ASN A 121 10.55 -3.15 10.85
C ASN A 121 9.21 -2.83 11.53
N LEU A 122 8.94 -3.47 12.65
CA LEU A 122 7.68 -3.31 13.37
C LEU A 122 7.47 -1.87 13.86
N ASP A 123 8.52 -1.25 14.40
CA ASP A 123 8.43 0.13 14.91
C ASP A 123 8.07 1.11 13.79
N ARG A 124 8.61 0.89 12.58
CA ARG A 124 8.30 1.69 11.40
C ARG A 124 6.86 1.50 10.93
N LEU A 125 6.34 0.25 10.92
CA LEU A 125 4.92 -0.01 10.63
C LEU A 125 4.00 0.66 11.66
N HIS A 126 4.34 0.57 12.94
CA HIS A 126 3.58 1.24 14.00
C HIS A 126 3.65 2.75 13.92
N ALA A 127 4.81 3.32 13.54
CA ALA A 127 4.94 4.76 13.30
C ALA A 127 4.05 5.23 12.13
N TRP A 128 4.00 4.48 11.02
CA TRP A 128 3.09 4.78 9.92
C TRP A 128 1.61 4.73 10.36
N HIS A 129 1.26 3.71 11.13
CA HIS A 129 -0.11 3.60 11.67
C HIS A 129 -0.43 4.77 12.62
N ASN A 130 0.51 5.17 13.48
CA ASN A 130 0.36 6.34 14.35
C ASN A 130 0.10 7.61 13.53
N CYS A 131 0.87 7.85 12.48
CA CYS A 131 0.69 9.00 11.59
C CYS A 131 -0.71 9.05 10.95
N LEU A 132 -1.34 7.90 10.67
CA LEU A 132 -2.68 7.87 10.10
C LEU A 132 -3.77 8.36 11.08
N PHE A 133 -3.61 8.14 12.39
CA PHE A 133 -4.73 8.25 13.33
C PHE A 133 -4.50 9.16 14.54
N GLU A 134 -3.26 9.47 14.94
CA GLU A 134 -2.95 10.15 16.20
C GLU A 134 -3.70 11.48 16.42
N HIS A 135 -3.91 12.26 15.38
CA HIS A 135 -4.54 13.60 15.48
C HIS A 135 -5.83 13.72 14.66
N THR A 136 -6.45 12.60 14.31
CA THR A 136 -7.70 12.62 13.55
C THR A 136 -8.92 12.67 14.47
N GLN A 137 -9.99 13.36 14.04
CA GLN A 137 -11.28 13.31 14.75
C GLN A 137 -11.87 11.90 14.71
N TYR A 138 -11.49 11.09 13.75
CA TYR A 138 -11.91 9.71 13.57
C TYR A 138 -11.57 8.86 14.81
N ASN A 139 -10.38 9.07 15.39
CA ASN A 139 -9.96 8.36 16.59
C ASN A 139 -10.82 8.65 17.83
N LYS A 140 -11.53 9.78 17.87
CA LYS A 140 -12.45 10.11 18.99
C LYS A 140 -13.78 9.39 18.88
N LEU A 141 -14.17 8.97 17.69
CA LEU A 141 -15.46 8.34 17.40
C LEU A 141 -15.34 6.81 17.31
N THR A 142 -14.20 6.31 16.83
CA THR A 142 -13.89 4.89 16.69
C THR A 142 -12.75 4.54 17.66
N LYS A 143 -12.92 3.50 18.45
CA LYS A 143 -11.87 3.03 19.37
C LYS A 143 -10.84 2.21 18.57
N ILE A 144 -9.97 2.88 17.82
CA ILE A 144 -8.86 2.26 17.09
C ILE A 144 -7.66 2.17 18.06
N ASP A 145 -7.06 1.01 18.18
CA ASP A 145 -5.80 0.83 18.87
C ASP A 145 -4.65 1.36 18.01
N ILE A 146 -4.18 2.59 18.31
CA ILE A 146 -3.13 3.27 17.53
C ILE A 146 -1.77 2.63 17.81
N ALA A 147 -0.98 2.40 16.74
CA ALA A 147 0.36 1.83 16.80
C ALA A 147 0.41 0.49 17.53
N LYS A 148 -0.66 -0.29 17.43
CA LYS A 148 -0.79 -1.64 17.98
C LYS A 148 -1.56 -2.51 17.01
N PHE A 149 -1.28 -3.79 17.03
CA PHE A 149 -2.13 -4.75 16.32
C PHE A 149 -3.48 -4.88 17.00
N ARG A 150 -4.51 -5.17 16.20
CA ARG A 150 -5.84 -5.49 16.71
C ARG A 150 -5.79 -6.62 17.74
N SER A 151 -6.66 -6.55 18.73
CA SER A 151 -6.75 -7.53 19.82
C SER A 151 -7.88 -8.54 19.66
N HIS A 152 -8.67 -8.44 18.56
CA HIS A 152 -9.81 -9.32 18.29
C HIS A 152 -9.65 -10.08 16.97
N SER A 153 -10.14 -11.32 16.93
CA SER A 153 -10.02 -12.23 15.79
C SER A 153 -11.14 -12.10 14.75
N ASP A 154 -12.21 -11.36 15.04
CA ASP A 154 -13.38 -11.24 14.18
C ASP A 154 -13.25 -10.06 13.19
N MET A 155 -12.02 -9.83 12.67
CA MET A 155 -11.78 -8.81 11.67
C MET A 155 -12.28 -9.29 10.32
N GLU A 156 -13.32 -8.64 9.82
CA GLU A 156 -13.91 -8.90 8.52
C GLU A 156 -13.93 -7.61 7.67
N VAL A 157 -13.53 -7.74 6.42
CA VAL A 157 -13.73 -6.68 5.42
C VAL A 157 -15.13 -6.85 4.86
N ILE A 158 -16.01 -5.90 5.17
CA ILE A 158 -17.43 -5.96 4.84
C ILE A 158 -17.83 -4.81 3.91
N SER A 159 -18.89 -5.03 3.12
CA SER A 159 -19.62 -3.96 2.42
C SER A 159 -21.11 -4.22 2.53
N GLY A 160 -21.91 -3.16 2.33
CA GLY A 160 -23.36 -3.22 2.40
C GLY A 160 -23.95 -2.41 3.55
N ALA A 161 -25.28 -2.35 3.63
CA ALA A 161 -25.99 -1.68 4.72
C ALA A 161 -25.97 -2.59 5.97
N ILE A 162 -26.10 -1.95 7.15
CA ILE A 162 -26.21 -2.66 8.45
C ILE A 162 -27.35 -3.69 8.38
N GLY A 163 -27.02 -4.96 8.65
CA GLY A 163 -27.93 -6.11 8.58
C GLY A 163 -27.99 -6.78 7.21
N TYR A 164 -27.27 -6.28 6.20
CA TYR A 164 -27.13 -6.85 4.85
C TYR A 164 -25.67 -6.83 4.41
N GLU A 165 -24.75 -7.02 5.36
CA GLU A 165 -23.32 -6.97 5.10
C GLU A 165 -22.88 -8.17 4.28
N LYS A 166 -22.09 -7.90 3.25
CA LYS A 166 -21.34 -8.91 2.50
C LYS A 166 -19.91 -8.97 3.05
N VAL A 167 -19.53 -10.12 3.61
CA VAL A 167 -18.14 -10.36 4.03
C VAL A 167 -17.32 -10.71 2.79
N HIS A 168 -16.39 -9.83 2.45
CA HIS A 168 -15.44 -10.00 1.35
C HIS A 168 -14.21 -10.80 1.78
N TYR A 169 -13.76 -10.59 3.00
CA TYR A 169 -12.56 -11.25 3.52
C TYR A 169 -12.64 -11.34 5.05
N LYS A 170 -12.11 -12.44 5.61
CA LYS A 170 -11.84 -12.59 7.04
C LYS A 170 -10.34 -12.70 7.24
N ALA A 171 -9.80 -11.81 8.07
CA ALA A 171 -8.37 -11.74 8.38
C ALA A 171 -7.89 -12.96 9.17
N ILE A 172 -6.56 -13.12 9.28
CA ILE A 172 -5.96 -14.18 10.09
C ILE A 172 -6.38 -14.05 11.56
N PRO A 173 -6.41 -15.14 12.34
CA PRO A 173 -6.60 -15.06 13.80
C PRO A 173 -5.53 -14.18 14.46
N VAL A 174 -5.92 -13.47 15.54
CA VAL A 174 -5.04 -12.53 16.24
C VAL A 174 -3.77 -13.19 16.77
N GLU A 175 -3.86 -14.45 17.18
CA GLU A 175 -2.76 -15.24 17.72
C GLU A 175 -1.64 -15.50 16.68
N ARG A 176 -1.94 -15.31 15.39
CA ARG A 176 -0.98 -15.51 14.30
C ARG A 176 -0.29 -14.22 13.84
N ILE A 177 -0.80 -13.06 14.23
CA ILE A 177 -0.34 -11.77 13.68
C ILE A 177 1.18 -11.59 13.88
N ASP A 178 1.69 -11.84 15.08
CA ASP A 178 3.10 -11.62 15.41
C ASP A 178 4.02 -12.49 14.54
N GLU A 179 3.68 -13.77 14.36
CA GLU A 179 4.47 -14.69 13.54
C GLU A 179 4.36 -14.33 12.07
N ASP A 180 3.16 -14.08 11.56
CA ASP A 180 2.93 -13.72 10.16
C ASP A 180 3.61 -12.38 9.80
N ILE A 181 3.57 -11.37 10.68
CA ILE A 181 4.28 -10.10 10.50
C ILE A 181 5.80 -10.30 10.52
N LYS A 182 6.34 -11.13 11.41
CA LYS A 182 7.78 -11.44 11.42
C LYS A 182 8.24 -12.05 10.09
N ASN A 183 7.48 -13.03 9.58
CA ASN A 183 7.77 -13.67 8.30
C ASN A 183 7.62 -12.68 7.14
N PHE A 184 6.61 -11.84 7.17
CA PHE A 184 6.36 -10.77 6.22
C PHE A 184 7.51 -9.75 6.16
N LEU A 185 7.96 -9.25 7.31
CA LEU A 185 9.08 -8.29 7.40
C LEU A 185 10.37 -8.91 6.89
N LYS A 186 10.62 -10.19 7.20
CA LYS A 186 11.75 -10.93 6.64
C LYS A 186 11.68 -10.99 5.11
N TYR A 187 10.51 -11.32 4.55
CA TYR A 187 10.30 -11.32 3.10
C TYR A 187 10.57 -9.95 2.47
N CYS A 188 10.03 -8.86 3.07
CA CYS A 188 10.23 -7.51 2.57
C CYS A 188 11.70 -7.10 2.51
N ASN A 189 12.51 -7.53 3.48
CA ASN A 189 13.89 -7.07 3.60
C ASN A 189 14.94 -7.99 2.91
N GLU A 190 14.71 -9.30 2.86
CA GLU A 190 15.71 -10.28 2.47
C GLU A 190 15.44 -10.97 1.13
N ASN A 191 14.21 -10.93 0.63
CA ASN A 191 13.85 -11.68 -0.57
C ASN A 191 14.50 -11.11 -1.82
N SER A 192 15.06 -12.00 -2.67
CA SER A 192 15.72 -11.67 -3.94
C SER A 192 14.78 -11.75 -5.16
N GLU A 193 13.48 -11.80 -4.97
CA GLU A 193 12.50 -11.84 -6.06
C GLU A 193 12.57 -10.55 -6.92
N ASN A 194 12.07 -10.62 -8.15
CA ASN A 194 11.88 -9.42 -8.97
C ASN A 194 11.11 -8.36 -8.18
N ILE A 195 11.60 -7.12 -8.18
CA ILE A 195 11.10 -6.07 -7.28
C ILE A 195 9.61 -5.75 -7.47
N TYR A 196 9.10 -5.83 -8.69
CA TYR A 196 7.69 -5.57 -9.00
C TYR A 196 6.80 -6.73 -8.51
N ILE A 197 7.25 -7.98 -8.69
CA ILE A 197 6.57 -9.15 -8.14
C ILE A 197 6.60 -9.10 -6.61
N LYS A 198 7.75 -8.75 -6.02
CA LYS A 198 7.92 -8.60 -4.59
C LYS A 198 6.96 -7.55 -4.01
N ALA A 199 6.86 -6.39 -4.65
CA ALA A 199 5.94 -5.33 -4.24
C ALA A 199 4.48 -5.80 -4.31
N SER A 200 4.11 -6.49 -5.40
CA SER A 200 2.77 -7.06 -5.58
C SER A 200 2.43 -8.10 -4.51
N LEU A 201 3.34 -9.04 -4.23
CA LEU A 201 3.13 -10.06 -3.20
C LEU A 201 3.11 -9.48 -1.79
N ALA A 202 3.94 -8.49 -1.49
CA ALA A 202 3.95 -7.82 -0.19
C ALA A 202 2.64 -7.05 0.03
N HIS A 203 2.12 -6.37 -0.98
CA HIS A 203 0.83 -5.69 -0.90
C HIS A 203 -0.28 -6.66 -0.47
N ILE A 204 -0.48 -7.72 -1.24
CA ILE A 204 -1.57 -8.68 -0.95
C ILE A 204 -1.34 -9.42 0.36
N TRP A 205 -0.10 -9.76 0.70
CA TRP A 205 0.20 -10.45 1.95
C TRP A 205 -0.12 -9.58 3.16
N PHE A 206 0.22 -8.29 3.13
CA PHE A 206 -0.16 -7.37 4.21
C PHE A 206 -1.69 -7.21 4.33
N VAL A 207 -2.40 -7.14 3.19
CA VAL A 207 -3.87 -7.13 3.17
C VAL A 207 -4.44 -8.43 3.77
N ILE A 208 -3.82 -9.59 3.50
CA ILE A 208 -4.23 -10.90 4.07
C ILE A 208 -4.03 -10.93 5.60
N ILE A 209 -2.89 -10.47 6.09
CA ILE A 209 -2.62 -10.42 7.53
C ILE A 209 -3.63 -9.49 8.23
N HIS A 210 -3.84 -8.31 7.65
CA HIS A 210 -4.75 -7.28 8.16
C HIS A 210 -4.53 -6.98 9.64
N PRO A 211 -3.32 -6.55 10.03
CA PRO A 211 -2.91 -6.57 11.43
C PRO A 211 -3.53 -5.47 12.30
N TYR A 212 -4.06 -4.40 11.70
CA TYR A 212 -4.62 -3.25 12.40
C TYR A 212 -6.15 -3.21 12.33
N ASP A 213 -6.78 -2.44 13.21
CA ASP A 213 -8.24 -2.22 13.19
C ASP A 213 -8.68 -1.44 11.96
N ASP A 214 -7.84 -0.51 11.47
CA ASP A 214 -8.06 0.29 10.26
C ASP A 214 -6.70 0.69 9.65
N GLY A 215 -6.71 1.32 8.46
CA GLY A 215 -5.50 1.83 7.80
C GLY A 215 -4.67 0.78 7.06
N ASN A 216 -5.07 -0.49 7.09
CA ASN A 216 -4.30 -1.57 6.45
C ASN A 216 -4.11 -1.36 4.94
N GLY A 217 -5.11 -0.86 4.23
CA GLY A 217 -5.01 -0.55 2.80
C GLY A 217 -4.00 0.55 2.50
N ARG A 218 -4.02 1.66 3.26
CA ARG A 218 -3.04 2.76 3.12
C ARG A 218 -1.62 2.31 3.40
N ILE A 219 -1.43 1.49 4.45
CA ILE A 219 -0.11 0.92 4.78
C ILE A 219 0.34 -0.09 3.71
N ALA A 220 -0.55 -0.94 3.17
CA ALA A 220 -0.20 -1.86 2.09
C ALA A 220 0.32 -1.12 0.83
N ARG A 221 -0.30 0.01 0.48
CA ARG A 221 0.18 0.86 -0.63
C ARG A 221 1.51 1.54 -0.29
N ALA A 222 1.70 2.02 0.94
CA ALA A 222 2.99 2.56 1.39
C ALA A 222 4.10 1.48 1.39
N ILE A 223 3.80 0.22 1.73
CA ILE A 223 4.74 -0.91 1.61
C ILE A 223 5.09 -1.18 0.15
N THR A 224 4.13 -1.09 -0.77
CA THR A 224 4.39 -1.18 -2.21
C THR A 224 5.40 -0.13 -2.65
N ASP A 225 5.16 1.12 -2.28
CA ASP A 225 6.07 2.24 -2.56
C ASP A 225 7.46 2.03 -1.96
N TYR A 226 7.52 1.59 -0.69
CA TYR A 226 8.78 1.28 -0.02
C TYR A 226 9.59 0.23 -0.79
N ILE A 227 8.97 -0.89 -1.19
CA ILE A 227 9.67 -1.95 -1.93
C ILE A 227 10.14 -1.43 -3.29
N LEU A 228 9.29 -0.75 -4.05
CA LEU A 228 9.67 -0.21 -5.36
C LEU A 228 10.79 0.85 -5.24
N SER A 229 10.81 1.61 -4.15
CA SER A 229 11.86 2.59 -3.89
C SER A 229 13.24 1.95 -3.61
N GLN A 230 13.30 0.66 -3.24
CA GLN A 230 14.58 -0.05 -3.03
C GLN A 230 15.28 -0.42 -4.35
N ASN A 231 14.61 -0.26 -5.49
CA ASN A 231 15.27 -0.46 -6.77
C ASN A 231 16.36 0.59 -6.96
N ASN A 232 17.61 0.13 -7.17
CA ASN A 232 18.80 0.98 -7.33
C ASN A 232 18.83 1.73 -8.68
N SER A 233 17.71 2.19 -9.18
CA SER A 233 17.68 3.10 -10.31
C SER A 233 18.29 4.44 -9.90
N ASN A 234 19.02 5.08 -10.80
CA ASN A 234 19.64 6.40 -10.58
C ASN A 234 18.62 7.53 -10.36
N THR A 235 17.34 7.27 -10.52
CA THR A 235 16.25 8.19 -10.24
C THR A 235 15.88 8.12 -8.76
N GLN A 236 16.22 9.17 -8.03
CA GLN A 236 15.86 9.34 -6.62
C GLN A 236 14.41 9.84 -6.44
N PHE A 237 13.64 9.97 -7.54
CA PHE A 237 12.36 10.67 -7.54
C PHE A 237 11.22 9.72 -7.90
N LYS A 238 10.10 9.92 -7.23
CA LYS A 238 8.86 9.22 -7.56
C LYS A 238 8.09 9.97 -8.64
N LEU A 239 8.01 9.39 -9.84
CA LEU A 239 7.32 9.97 -11.00
C LEU A 239 6.04 9.22 -11.39
N TYR A 240 5.50 8.40 -10.51
CA TYR A 240 4.27 7.62 -10.72
C TYR A 240 3.42 7.57 -9.46
N SER A 241 2.13 7.35 -9.59
CA SER A 241 1.20 7.19 -8.48
C SER A 241 0.37 5.91 -8.65
N ILE A 242 0.71 4.88 -7.88
CA ILE A 242 -0.03 3.61 -7.93
C ILE A 242 -1.46 3.79 -7.39
N SER A 243 -1.66 4.64 -6.39
CA SER A 243 -3.00 4.89 -5.86
C SER A 243 -3.89 5.61 -6.86
N THR A 244 -3.34 6.46 -7.75
CA THR A 244 -4.09 7.06 -8.85
C THR A 244 -4.57 5.99 -9.82
N ALA A 245 -3.72 5.05 -10.22
CA ALA A 245 -4.09 3.97 -11.11
C ALA A 245 -5.12 3.01 -10.47
N ILE A 246 -4.92 2.63 -9.20
CA ILE A 246 -5.90 1.82 -8.43
C ILE A 246 -7.25 2.53 -8.35
N ASN A 247 -7.27 3.83 -8.08
CA ASN A 247 -8.53 4.58 -7.91
C ASN A 247 -9.31 4.72 -9.22
N LYS A 248 -8.65 4.72 -10.38
CA LYS A 248 -9.31 4.67 -11.69
C LYS A 248 -10.17 3.41 -11.88
N ASP A 249 -9.72 2.28 -11.31
CA ASP A 249 -10.44 1.00 -11.32
C ASP A 249 -10.61 0.44 -9.91
N ARG A 250 -11.17 1.24 -9.01
CA ARG A 250 -11.38 0.88 -7.61
C ARG A 250 -12.22 -0.40 -7.45
N ASN A 251 -13.23 -0.60 -8.29
CA ASN A 251 -14.06 -1.80 -8.25
C ASN A 251 -13.25 -3.05 -8.67
N GLY A 252 -12.45 -2.94 -9.74
CA GLY A 252 -11.53 -4.01 -10.16
C GLY A 252 -10.53 -4.38 -9.07
N TYR A 253 -10.05 -3.40 -8.31
CA TYR A 253 -9.17 -3.64 -7.16
C TYR A 253 -9.84 -4.51 -6.08
N TYR A 254 -11.06 -4.17 -5.67
CA TYR A 254 -11.77 -5.00 -4.68
C TYR A 254 -12.18 -6.37 -5.23
N ASP A 255 -12.55 -6.45 -6.49
CA ASP A 255 -12.90 -7.70 -7.15
C ASP A 255 -11.71 -8.65 -7.23
N ILE A 256 -10.50 -8.15 -7.56
CA ILE A 256 -9.32 -9.01 -7.63
C ILE A 256 -8.84 -9.41 -6.23
N LEU A 257 -9.01 -8.57 -5.21
CA LEU A 257 -8.75 -8.93 -3.82
C LEU A 257 -9.66 -10.09 -3.38
N ASP A 258 -10.98 -10.00 -3.61
CA ASP A 258 -11.92 -11.08 -3.28
C ASP A 258 -11.57 -12.37 -4.04
N LYS A 259 -11.35 -12.29 -5.36
CA LYS A 259 -10.94 -13.44 -6.17
C LYS A 259 -9.66 -14.10 -5.68
N THR A 260 -8.70 -13.32 -5.18
CA THR A 260 -7.41 -13.85 -4.71
C THR A 260 -7.51 -14.49 -3.34
N THR A 261 -8.23 -13.84 -2.41
CA THR A 261 -8.26 -14.24 -1.00
C THR A 261 -9.29 -15.31 -0.68
N ASN A 262 -10.27 -15.52 -1.56
CA ASN A 262 -11.35 -16.49 -1.41
C ASN A 262 -11.03 -17.80 -2.15
N LEU A 263 -10.75 -18.88 -1.43
CA LEU A 263 -10.37 -20.18 -2.00
C LEU A 263 -11.51 -20.88 -2.78
N PHE A 264 -12.75 -20.44 -2.67
CA PHE A 264 -13.82 -20.94 -3.56
C PHE A 264 -13.65 -20.39 -4.98
N LEU A 265 -13.03 -19.22 -5.12
CA LEU A 265 -12.72 -18.58 -6.39
C LEU A 265 -11.28 -18.91 -6.84
N ASN A 266 -10.32 -18.93 -5.90
CA ASN A 266 -8.91 -19.29 -6.11
C ASN A 266 -8.61 -20.74 -5.69
N LYS A 267 -9.22 -21.71 -6.37
CA LYS A 267 -9.12 -23.13 -6.01
C LYS A 267 -7.69 -23.69 -6.07
N ASN A 268 -6.84 -23.10 -6.89
CA ASN A 268 -5.47 -23.57 -7.14
C ASN A 268 -4.43 -22.86 -6.27
N PHE A 269 -4.84 -21.93 -5.41
CA PHE A 269 -3.92 -21.08 -4.64
C PHE A 269 -2.93 -20.34 -5.55
N ASP A 270 -3.43 -19.83 -6.69
CA ASP A 270 -2.65 -19.17 -7.73
C ASP A 270 -2.79 -17.64 -7.60
N LEU A 271 -1.67 -16.94 -7.41
CA LEU A 271 -1.63 -15.49 -7.30
C LEU A 271 -1.27 -14.81 -8.62
N THR A 272 -1.11 -15.56 -9.71
CA THR A 272 -0.83 -14.97 -11.03
C THR A 272 -1.81 -13.88 -11.42
N PRO A 273 -3.16 -14.05 -11.28
CA PRO A 273 -4.11 -13.02 -11.67
C PRO A 273 -3.99 -11.73 -10.82
N TRP A 274 -3.67 -11.87 -9.53
CA TRP A 274 -3.39 -10.70 -8.68
C TRP A 274 -2.13 -9.96 -9.14
N ILE A 275 -1.04 -10.70 -9.38
CA ILE A 275 0.22 -10.10 -9.80
C ILE A 275 0.05 -9.43 -11.16
N GLU A 276 -0.62 -10.07 -12.13
CA GLU A 276 -0.92 -9.48 -13.44
C GLU A 276 -1.69 -8.16 -13.31
N TRP A 277 -2.75 -8.15 -12.48
CA TRP A 277 -3.53 -6.95 -12.24
C TRP A 277 -2.68 -5.82 -11.63
N HIS A 278 -1.89 -6.14 -10.60
CA HIS A 278 -1.05 -5.18 -9.92
C HIS A 278 0.09 -4.64 -10.82
N LEU A 279 0.68 -5.50 -11.65
CA LEU A 279 1.69 -5.08 -12.63
C LEU A 279 1.10 -4.19 -13.73
N ASN A 280 -0.11 -4.47 -14.20
CA ASN A 280 -0.81 -3.57 -15.13
C ASN A 280 -1.05 -2.21 -14.47
N THR A 281 -1.49 -2.18 -13.22
CA THR A 281 -1.67 -0.94 -12.45
C THR A 281 -0.37 -0.15 -12.30
N LEU A 282 0.79 -0.81 -12.21
CA LEU A 282 2.10 -0.15 -12.18
C LEU A 282 2.52 0.37 -13.55
N ASN A 283 2.01 -0.21 -14.62
CA ASN A 283 2.34 0.15 -16.01
C ASN A 283 1.51 1.32 -16.54
N ASP A 284 0.33 1.60 -15.95
CA ASP A 284 -0.59 2.70 -16.29
C ASP A 284 -0.17 4.07 -15.72
#